data_ea351a0b7fa87486c01184d9d58391f3
#
_entry.id   ea351a0b7fa87486c01184d9d58391f3
#
_cell.length_a   1.000
_cell.length_b   1.000
_cell.length_c   1.000
_cell.angle_alpha   90.00
_cell.angle_beta   90.00
_cell.angle_gamma   90.00
#
_symmetry.space_group_name_H-M   'P 1'
#
loop_
_entity.id
_entity.type
_entity.pdbx_description
1 polymer ?
#
loop_
_entity_poly.entity_id
_entity_poly.type
_entity_poly.pdbx_seq_one_letter_code
_entity_poly.pdbx_strand_id
1 'polypeptide(L)'
;DVPDDHIMAEPVCRGTAPGIAWGAHRISMFDSQAALIAVPTDQMIINDDAFRKNVLDGMAFVQQNNYFLTMGIVPTRAEPGYGYIQINSHVCGNIYKVKTFTEKPDREFARMFVDSGEFVWNTGLFLSNVSYLRECFSEFLPDVLSSLDTETETLSPSQEEHFIRKHFPVYPNLSVESGVLEKTGITCVMKCDFGWADLGTWHGIYEALPKNMEDNVV
;
A
#
# COMPACT_ATOMS: atom_id res chain seq x y z
N ASP A 1 0.89 15.29 -16.84
CA ASP A 1 0.68 16.20 -15.69
C ASP A 1 -0.57 15.78 -14.94
N VAL A 2 -0.54 15.80 -13.61
CA VAL A 2 -1.71 15.54 -12.76
C VAL A 2 -2.47 16.85 -12.61
N PRO A 3 -3.79 16.90 -12.84
CA PRO A 3 -4.60 18.10 -12.59
C PRO A 3 -4.55 18.52 -11.11
N ASP A 4 -4.57 19.82 -10.83
CA ASP A 4 -4.44 20.36 -9.46
C ASP A 4 -5.58 19.88 -8.53
N ASP A 5 -6.78 19.67 -9.04
CA ASP A 5 -7.92 19.14 -8.30
C ASP A 5 -7.82 17.64 -7.96
N HIS A 6 -6.84 16.96 -8.54
CA HIS A 6 -6.47 15.57 -8.19
C HIS A 6 -5.34 15.50 -7.16
N ILE A 7 -4.79 16.64 -6.74
CA ILE A 7 -3.73 16.70 -5.72
C ILE A 7 -4.36 16.96 -4.35
N MET A 8 -4.17 16.01 -3.43
CA MET A 8 -4.68 16.08 -2.07
C MET A 8 -3.50 16.24 -1.10
N ALA A 9 -3.28 17.47 -0.64
CA ALA A 9 -2.13 17.81 0.22
C ALA A 9 -2.49 17.65 1.70
N GLU A 10 -1.90 16.68 2.37
CA GLU A 10 -2.02 16.49 3.81
C GLU A 10 -1.33 17.66 4.56
N PRO A 11 -2.00 18.31 5.53
CA PRO A 11 -1.40 19.44 6.26
C PRO A 11 -0.29 19.01 7.22
N VAL A 12 -0.31 17.74 7.66
CA VAL A 12 0.71 17.11 8.52
C VAL A 12 0.75 15.62 8.21
N CYS A 13 1.90 14.97 8.43
CA CYS A 13 1.99 13.52 8.28
C CYS A 13 1.27 12.80 9.43
N ARG A 14 0.38 11.87 9.10
CA ARG A 14 -0.37 11.00 10.03
C ARG A 14 -0.29 9.52 9.64
N GLY A 15 0.83 9.10 9.02
CA GLY A 15 0.94 7.78 8.43
C GLY A 15 0.06 7.64 7.18
N THR A 16 -0.04 6.44 6.64
CA THR A 16 -0.73 6.21 5.36
C THR A 16 -2.25 6.04 5.50
N ALA A 17 -2.74 5.55 6.65
CA ALA A 17 -4.15 5.23 6.81
C ALA A 17 -5.10 6.43 6.66
N PRO A 18 -4.90 7.59 7.30
CA PRO A 18 -5.80 8.74 7.13
C PRO A 18 -5.81 9.32 5.71
N GLY A 19 -4.66 9.38 5.05
CA GLY A 19 -4.55 9.84 3.67
C GLY A 19 -5.30 8.93 2.69
N ILE A 20 -5.16 7.61 2.86
CA ILE A 20 -5.87 6.62 2.06
C ILE A 20 -7.39 6.68 2.34
N ALA A 21 -7.81 6.86 3.60
CA ALA A 21 -9.22 7.04 3.94
C ALA A 21 -9.82 8.27 3.24
N TRP A 22 -9.10 9.39 3.24
CA TRP A 22 -9.53 10.60 2.53
C TRP A 22 -9.58 10.38 1.02
N GLY A 23 -8.54 9.76 0.40
CA GLY A 23 -8.55 9.41 -1.01
C GLY A 23 -9.71 8.48 -1.39
N ALA A 24 -9.95 7.43 -0.60
CA ALA A 24 -11.06 6.51 -0.80
C ALA A 24 -12.43 7.20 -0.65
N HIS A 25 -12.58 8.12 0.31
CA HIS A 25 -13.77 8.94 0.46
C HIS A 25 -14.03 9.77 -0.81
N ARG A 26 -13.03 10.52 -1.30
CA ARG A 26 -13.14 11.30 -2.54
C ARG A 26 -13.51 10.46 -3.75
N ILE A 27 -12.87 9.32 -3.94
CA ILE A 27 -13.17 8.40 -5.05
C ILE A 27 -14.60 7.87 -4.94
N SER A 28 -15.07 7.51 -3.73
CA SER A 28 -16.41 6.98 -3.52
C SER A 28 -17.53 7.95 -3.89
N MET A 29 -17.28 9.26 -3.87
CA MET A 29 -18.24 10.29 -4.31
C MET A 29 -18.46 10.27 -5.84
N PHE A 30 -17.49 9.77 -6.61
CA PHE A 30 -17.60 9.62 -8.07
C PHE A 30 -18.04 8.21 -8.46
N ASP A 31 -17.44 7.19 -7.84
CA ASP A 31 -17.75 5.78 -8.07
C ASP A 31 -17.47 4.95 -6.81
N SER A 32 -18.54 4.56 -6.14
CA SER A 32 -18.46 3.73 -4.93
C SER A 32 -17.99 2.29 -5.18
N GLN A 33 -18.02 1.84 -6.45
CA GLN A 33 -17.58 0.50 -6.85
C GLN A 33 -16.20 0.50 -7.51
N ALA A 34 -15.51 1.63 -7.54
CA ALA A 34 -14.17 1.71 -8.11
C ALA A 34 -13.20 0.73 -7.41
N ALA A 35 -12.27 0.18 -8.19
CA ALA A 35 -11.09 -0.45 -7.63
C ALA A 35 -10.00 0.62 -7.45
N LEU A 36 -9.33 0.60 -6.31
CA LEU A 36 -8.27 1.53 -5.94
C LEU A 36 -6.95 0.78 -5.82
N ILE A 37 -5.87 1.39 -6.28
CA ILE A 37 -4.50 1.01 -5.93
C ILE A 37 -3.82 2.16 -5.18
N ALA A 38 -3.21 1.84 -4.03
CA ALA A 38 -2.32 2.76 -3.32
C ALA A 38 -0.87 2.40 -3.65
N VAL A 39 -0.08 3.40 -4.01
CA VAL A 39 1.29 3.23 -4.51
C VAL A 39 2.21 4.19 -3.78
N PRO A 40 3.25 3.72 -3.06
CA PRO A 40 4.35 4.57 -2.62
C PRO A 40 5.11 5.16 -3.82
N THR A 41 5.65 6.35 -3.68
CA THR A 41 6.27 7.09 -4.80
C THR A 41 7.78 6.99 -4.86
N ASP A 42 8.42 6.37 -3.88
CA ASP A 42 9.86 6.19 -3.71
C ASP A 42 10.36 4.79 -4.10
N GLN A 43 9.72 4.22 -5.12
CA GLN A 43 10.01 2.86 -5.58
C GLN A 43 10.47 2.83 -7.03
N MET A 44 11.32 1.88 -7.35
CA MET A 44 11.76 1.61 -8.70
C MET A 44 11.13 0.30 -9.20
N ILE A 45 10.49 0.38 -10.36
CA ILE A 45 9.97 -0.77 -11.11
C ILE A 45 10.87 -0.98 -12.32
N ILE A 46 11.31 -2.22 -12.56
CA ILE A 46 12.26 -2.53 -13.64
C ILE A 46 11.53 -3.01 -14.90
N ASN A 47 10.44 -3.75 -14.73
CA ASN A 47 9.67 -4.31 -15.83
C ASN A 47 8.24 -3.76 -15.83
N ASP A 48 8.03 -2.69 -16.59
CA ASP A 48 6.75 -1.97 -16.68
C ASP A 48 5.62 -2.87 -17.21
N ASP A 49 5.89 -3.75 -18.16
CA ASP A 49 4.86 -4.63 -18.73
C ASP A 49 4.40 -5.67 -17.70
N ALA A 50 5.32 -6.28 -16.95
CA ALA A 50 4.98 -7.20 -15.88
C ALA A 50 4.23 -6.48 -14.75
N PHE A 51 4.66 -5.28 -14.37
CA PHE A 51 3.97 -4.44 -13.38
C PHE A 51 2.55 -4.13 -13.83
N ARG A 52 2.39 -3.60 -15.04
CA ARG A 52 1.08 -3.29 -15.61
C ARG A 52 0.15 -4.51 -15.62
N LYS A 53 0.67 -5.67 -16.03
CA LYS A 53 -0.11 -6.91 -16.02
C LYS A 53 -0.56 -7.28 -14.61
N ASN A 54 0.35 -7.26 -13.61
CA ASN A 54 0.00 -7.59 -12.23
C ASN A 54 -1.03 -6.60 -11.66
N VAL A 55 -0.92 -5.31 -11.96
CA VAL A 55 -1.91 -4.31 -11.54
C VAL A 55 -3.29 -4.62 -12.14
N LEU A 56 -3.38 -4.90 -13.45
CA LEU A 56 -4.65 -5.20 -14.11
C LEU A 56 -5.28 -6.50 -13.57
N ASP A 57 -4.48 -7.55 -13.38
CA ASP A 57 -4.93 -8.81 -12.79
C ASP A 57 -5.42 -8.59 -11.34
N GLY A 58 -4.69 -7.80 -10.56
CA GLY A 58 -5.06 -7.43 -9.19
C GLY A 58 -6.35 -6.60 -9.12
N MET A 59 -6.50 -5.61 -10.00
CA MET A 59 -7.74 -4.82 -10.11
C MET A 59 -8.94 -5.71 -10.42
N ALA A 60 -8.81 -6.63 -11.39
CA ALA A 60 -9.88 -7.57 -11.74
C ALA A 60 -10.23 -8.49 -10.56
N PHE A 61 -9.23 -8.90 -9.77
CA PHE A 61 -9.46 -9.73 -8.59
C PHE A 61 -10.23 -8.97 -7.49
N VAL A 62 -9.83 -7.75 -7.14
CA VAL A 62 -10.49 -6.99 -6.06
C VAL A 62 -11.87 -6.45 -6.45
N GLN A 63 -12.16 -6.29 -7.74
CA GLN A 63 -13.51 -5.95 -8.21
C GLN A 63 -14.52 -7.08 -7.99
N GLN A 64 -14.05 -8.34 -7.98
CA GLN A 64 -14.90 -9.52 -7.81
C GLN A 64 -14.91 -10.06 -6.37
N ASN A 65 -14.01 -9.56 -5.54
CA ASN A 65 -13.77 -10.11 -4.20
C ASN A 65 -13.53 -8.99 -3.20
N ASN A 66 -14.15 -9.08 -2.04
CA ASN A 66 -13.92 -8.15 -0.93
C ASN A 66 -12.64 -8.56 -0.17
N TYR A 67 -11.49 -8.24 -0.76
CA TYR A 67 -10.17 -8.45 -0.18
C TYR A 67 -9.31 -7.19 -0.27
N PHE A 68 -8.38 -7.07 0.65
CA PHE A 68 -7.16 -6.32 0.39
C PHE A 68 -6.18 -7.23 -0.34
N LEU A 69 -5.62 -6.74 -1.44
CA LEU A 69 -4.60 -7.44 -2.19
C LEU A 69 -3.31 -6.62 -2.18
N THR A 70 -2.32 -7.05 -1.42
CA THR A 70 -0.99 -6.44 -1.46
C THR A 70 -0.11 -7.12 -2.52
N MET A 71 0.89 -6.41 -3.03
CA MET A 71 1.89 -6.96 -3.94
C MET A 71 3.16 -7.30 -3.18
N GLY A 72 3.67 -8.51 -3.39
CA GLY A 72 4.86 -9.00 -2.71
C GLY A 72 5.90 -9.52 -3.71
N ILE A 73 7.16 -9.19 -3.46
CA ILE A 73 8.30 -9.64 -4.28
C ILE A 73 9.02 -10.79 -3.58
N VAL A 74 9.36 -11.83 -4.33
CA VAL A 74 10.16 -12.94 -3.79
C VAL A 74 11.54 -12.41 -3.37
N PRO A 75 11.94 -12.58 -2.09
CA PRO A 75 13.21 -12.05 -1.63
C PRO A 75 14.39 -12.73 -2.32
N THR A 76 15.36 -11.95 -2.74
CA THR A 76 16.62 -12.44 -3.32
C THR A 76 17.78 -12.41 -2.33
N ARG A 77 17.59 -11.74 -1.17
CA ARG A 77 18.58 -11.58 -0.10
C ARG A 77 17.87 -11.30 1.24
N ALA A 78 18.61 -11.42 2.33
CA ALA A 78 18.14 -10.99 3.65
C ALA A 78 18.27 -9.45 3.78
N GLU A 79 17.15 -8.74 3.73
CA GLU A 79 17.09 -7.28 3.77
C GLU A 79 16.34 -6.77 5.01
N PRO A 80 17.06 -6.33 6.08
CA PRO A 80 16.43 -5.85 7.32
C PRO A 80 15.67 -4.54 7.16
N GLY A 81 15.93 -3.79 6.08
CA GLY A 81 15.28 -2.51 5.80
C GLY A 81 13.86 -2.64 5.25
N TYR A 82 13.43 -3.85 4.88
CA TYR A 82 12.15 -4.09 4.22
C TYR A 82 11.14 -4.77 5.16
N GLY A 83 9.86 -4.55 4.87
CA GLY A 83 8.78 -5.35 5.44
C GLY A 83 8.69 -6.73 4.76
N TYR A 84 8.22 -7.72 5.49
CA TYR A 84 8.01 -9.10 5.02
C TYR A 84 6.57 -9.53 5.25
N ILE A 85 6.04 -10.29 4.31
CA ILE A 85 4.70 -10.88 4.38
C ILE A 85 4.84 -12.40 4.38
N GLN A 86 4.39 -13.08 5.44
CA GLN A 86 4.29 -14.53 5.45
C GLN A 86 3.07 -14.98 4.67
N ILE A 87 3.28 -15.87 3.70
CA ILE A 87 2.24 -16.45 2.88
C ILE A 87 1.57 -17.61 3.62
N ASN A 88 0.26 -17.75 3.38
CA ASN A 88 -0.54 -18.87 3.86
C ASN A 88 -1.06 -19.68 2.65
N SER A 89 -2.33 -20.10 2.69
CA SER A 89 -2.96 -20.93 1.67
C SER A 89 -3.11 -20.21 0.32
N HIS A 90 -2.96 -20.97 -0.75
CA HIS A 90 -3.20 -20.51 -2.11
C HIS A 90 -4.69 -20.16 -2.32
N VAL A 91 -4.94 -19.09 -3.07
CA VAL A 91 -6.28 -18.62 -3.43
C VAL A 91 -6.55 -18.89 -4.91
N CYS A 92 -5.81 -18.24 -5.80
CA CYS A 92 -5.88 -18.47 -7.25
C CYS A 92 -4.64 -17.87 -7.93
N GLY A 93 -4.23 -18.42 -9.08
CA GLY A 93 -3.07 -17.93 -9.83
C GLY A 93 -1.82 -17.79 -8.96
N ASN A 94 -1.30 -16.55 -8.84
CA ASN A 94 -0.18 -16.19 -7.98
C ASN A 94 -0.64 -15.46 -6.69
N ILE A 95 -1.91 -15.60 -6.30
CA ILE A 95 -2.51 -14.95 -5.12
C ILE A 95 -2.62 -15.95 -3.97
N TYR A 96 -2.20 -15.52 -2.79
CA TYR A 96 -2.17 -16.30 -1.55
C TYR A 96 -2.79 -15.48 -0.40
N LYS A 97 -3.34 -16.15 0.60
CA LYS A 97 -3.71 -15.49 1.86
C LYS A 97 -2.46 -15.04 2.61
N VAL A 98 -2.55 -13.90 3.25
CA VAL A 98 -1.52 -13.42 4.20
C VAL A 98 -1.72 -14.13 5.54
N LYS A 99 -0.62 -14.56 6.16
CA LYS A 99 -0.60 -15.09 7.52
C LYS A 99 -0.21 -14.02 8.52
N THR A 100 0.84 -13.25 8.22
CA THR A 100 1.32 -12.15 9.07
C THR A 100 2.16 -11.17 8.28
N PHE A 101 2.25 -9.95 8.79
CA PHE A 101 3.21 -8.93 8.37
C PHE A 101 4.32 -8.84 9.42
N THR A 102 5.54 -8.58 8.99
CA THR A 102 6.68 -8.31 9.88
C THR A 102 7.45 -7.12 9.31
N GLU A 103 7.44 -6.02 10.01
CA GLU A 103 8.11 -4.79 9.59
C GLU A 103 9.56 -4.81 10.06
N LYS A 104 10.48 -4.61 9.13
CA LYS A 104 11.91 -4.38 9.37
C LYS A 104 12.50 -5.33 10.42
N PRO A 105 12.53 -6.65 10.17
CA PRO A 105 13.08 -7.62 11.09
C PRO A 105 14.58 -7.40 11.27
N ASP A 106 15.17 -7.95 12.32
CA ASP A 106 16.62 -8.01 12.39
C ASP A 106 17.20 -8.95 11.31
N ARG A 107 18.51 -8.88 11.10
CA ARG A 107 19.20 -9.58 10.00
C ARG A 107 19.09 -11.11 10.11
N GLU A 108 19.00 -11.62 11.31
CA GLU A 108 18.88 -13.07 11.55
C GLU A 108 17.50 -13.57 11.15
N PHE A 109 16.44 -12.89 11.59
CA PHE A 109 15.07 -13.18 11.16
C PHE A 109 14.89 -12.98 9.66
N ALA A 110 15.43 -11.89 9.08
CA ALA A 110 15.37 -11.66 7.63
C ALA A 110 15.98 -12.85 6.85
N ARG A 111 17.11 -13.41 7.32
CA ARG A 111 17.73 -14.60 6.72
C ARG A 111 16.81 -15.84 6.85
N MET A 112 16.27 -16.08 8.04
CA MET A 112 15.33 -17.19 8.25
C MET A 112 14.11 -17.10 7.34
N PHE A 113 13.58 -15.88 7.11
CA PHE A 113 12.44 -15.65 6.22
C PHE A 113 12.77 -16.00 4.77
N VAL A 114 13.93 -15.58 4.29
CA VAL A 114 14.40 -15.92 2.93
C VAL A 114 14.60 -17.43 2.79
N ASP A 115 15.31 -18.06 3.74
CA ASP A 115 15.64 -19.48 3.70
C ASP A 115 14.39 -20.39 3.80
N SER A 116 13.33 -19.93 4.45
CA SER A 116 12.06 -20.67 4.55
C SER A 116 11.29 -20.76 3.23
N GLY A 117 11.45 -19.76 2.36
CA GLY A 117 10.66 -19.64 1.12
C GLY A 117 9.18 -19.28 1.33
N GLU A 118 8.76 -19.04 2.58
CA GLU A 118 7.37 -18.73 2.95
C GLU A 118 7.07 -17.23 2.98
N PHE A 119 8.06 -16.38 2.73
CA PHE A 119 7.92 -14.93 2.83
C PHE A 119 8.16 -14.23 1.49
N VAL A 120 7.50 -13.10 1.32
CA VAL A 120 7.75 -12.13 0.26
C VAL A 120 8.04 -10.77 0.88
N TRP A 121 8.81 -9.91 0.19
CA TRP A 121 8.95 -8.51 0.59
C TRP A 121 7.64 -7.77 0.41
N ASN A 122 7.28 -6.95 1.39
CA ASN A 122 6.14 -6.04 1.30
C ASN A 122 6.54 -4.81 0.49
N THR A 123 5.91 -4.61 -0.65
CA THR A 123 6.16 -3.42 -1.48
C THR A 123 5.42 -2.17 -0.99
N GLY A 124 4.47 -2.30 -0.06
CA GLY A 124 3.57 -1.21 0.32
C GLY A 124 2.50 -0.89 -0.73
N LEU A 125 2.53 -1.56 -1.88
CA LEU A 125 1.47 -1.49 -2.90
C LEU A 125 0.30 -2.35 -2.45
N PHE A 126 -0.92 -1.78 -2.44
CA PHE A 126 -2.11 -2.59 -2.23
C PHE A 126 -3.28 -2.13 -3.09
N LEU A 127 -4.18 -3.06 -3.36
CA LEU A 127 -5.41 -2.85 -4.11
C LEU A 127 -6.60 -3.24 -3.26
N SER A 128 -7.72 -2.55 -3.45
CA SER A 128 -9.00 -2.90 -2.85
C SER A 128 -10.16 -2.33 -3.65
N ASN A 129 -11.33 -2.91 -3.50
CA ASN A 129 -12.57 -2.23 -3.87
C ASN A 129 -12.84 -1.10 -2.88
N VAL A 130 -13.26 0.08 -3.37
CA VAL A 130 -13.47 1.27 -2.53
C VAL A 130 -14.58 1.05 -1.49
N SER A 131 -15.67 0.37 -1.83
CA SER A 131 -16.73 0.09 -0.86
C SER A 131 -16.24 -0.78 0.29
N TYR A 132 -15.51 -1.85 -0.01
CA TYR A 132 -14.93 -2.74 0.99
C TYR A 132 -13.86 -2.04 1.85
N LEU A 133 -13.00 -1.24 1.22
CA LEU A 133 -12.02 -0.41 1.92
C LEU A 133 -12.71 0.50 2.95
N ARG A 134 -13.80 1.17 2.56
CA ARG A 134 -14.57 2.04 3.44
C ARG A 134 -15.26 1.29 4.58
N GLU A 135 -15.78 0.07 4.33
CA GLU A 135 -16.33 -0.80 5.38
C GLU A 135 -15.26 -1.09 6.45
N CYS A 136 -14.05 -1.47 6.03
CA CYS A 136 -12.94 -1.72 6.95
C CYS A 136 -12.50 -0.46 7.71
N PHE A 137 -12.45 0.70 7.04
CA PHE A 137 -12.15 1.95 7.74
C PHE A 137 -13.24 2.34 8.73
N SER A 138 -14.53 2.08 8.43
CA SER A 138 -15.62 2.28 9.39
C SER A 138 -15.49 1.41 10.62
N GLU A 139 -14.97 0.21 10.48
CA GLU A 139 -14.79 -0.73 11.59
C GLU A 139 -13.54 -0.40 12.42
N PHE A 140 -12.39 -0.14 11.77
CA PHE A 140 -11.08 -0.05 12.45
C PHE A 140 -10.61 1.38 12.72
N LEU A 141 -11.14 2.37 11.98
CA LEU A 141 -10.82 3.79 12.10
C LEU A 141 -12.09 4.66 11.96
N PRO A 142 -13.14 4.39 12.77
CA PRO A 142 -14.45 5.03 12.61
C PRO A 142 -14.39 6.56 12.70
N ASP A 143 -13.58 7.12 13.59
CA ASP A 143 -13.49 8.56 13.79
C ASP A 143 -12.96 9.31 12.56
N VAL A 144 -12.06 8.67 11.77
CA VAL A 144 -11.54 9.25 10.54
C VAL A 144 -12.64 9.29 9.47
N LEU A 145 -13.27 8.15 9.21
CA LEU A 145 -14.24 8.04 8.12
C LEU A 145 -15.53 8.79 8.43
N SER A 146 -16.06 8.69 9.66
CA SER A 146 -17.28 9.39 10.02
C SER A 146 -17.17 10.91 9.93
N SER A 147 -16.00 11.48 10.26
CA SER A 147 -15.77 12.92 10.11
C SER A 147 -15.75 13.33 8.64
N LEU A 148 -15.16 12.53 7.77
CA LEU A 148 -15.16 12.76 6.32
C LEU A 148 -16.59 12.66 5.75
N ASP A 149 -17.34 11.63 6.11
CA ASP A 149 -18.69 11.38 5.57
C ASP A 149 -19.72 12.44 6.00
N THR A 150 -19.64 12.92 7.24
CA THR A 150 -20.67 13.85 7.75
C THR A 150 -20.43 15.30 7.36
N GLU A 151 -19.19 15.70 7.11
CA GLU A 151 -18.86 17.12 6.97
C GLU A 151 -18.37 17.50 5.57
N THR A 152 -18.00 16.55 4.69
CA THR A 152 -17.36 16.91 3.41
C THR A 152 -18.22 16.68 2.16
N GLU A 153 -19.29 15.91 2.21
CA GLU A 153 -20.12 15.58 1.01
C GLU A 153 -20.65 16.81 0.24
N THR A 154 -20.84 17.93 0.92
CA THR A 154 -21.41 19.17 0.32
C THR A 154 -20.43 20.32 0.26
N LEU A 155 -19.16 20.11 0.63
CA LEU A 155 -18.18 21.19 0.71
C LEU A 155 -17.64 21.58 -0.68
N SER A 156 -17.44 22.87 -0.88
CA SER A 156 -16.59 23.36 -1.98
C SER A 156 -15.12 23.00 -1.72
N PRO A 157 -14.24 22.97 -2.74
CA PRO A 157 -12.83 22.64 -2.55
C PRO A 157 -12.13 23.46 -1.45
N SER A 158 -12.42 24.76 -1.35
CA SER A 158 -11.84 25.63 -0.32
C SER A 158 -12.37 25.33 1.09
N GLN A 159 -13.62 24.91 1.22
CA GLN A 159 -14.20 24.49 2.49
C GLN A 159 -13.64 23.13 2.92
N GLU A 160 -13.46 22.19 1.99
CA GLU A 160 -12.81 20.91 2.25
C GLU A 160 -11.37 21.10 2.71
N GLU A 161 -10.60 21.97 2.06
CA GLU A 161 -9.24 22.31 2.49
C GLU A 161 -9.21 22.84 3.93
N HIS A 162 -10.14 23.75 4.28
CA HIS A 162 -10.25 24.26 5.64
C HIS A 162 -10.61 23.16 6.65
N PHE A 163 -11.56 22.29 6.29
CA PHE A 163 -11.94 21.13 7.09
C PHE A 163 -10.74 20.21 7.36
N ILE A 164 -10.03 19.82 6.30
CA ILE A 164 -8.86 18.93 6.40
C ILE A 164 -7.75 19.58 7.25
N ARG A 165 -7.45 20.86 7.07
CA ARG A 165 -6.46 21.58 7.91
C ARG A 165 -6.81 21.56 9.39
N LYS A 166 -8.09 21.56 9.74
CA LYS A 166 -8.58 21.53 11.13
C LYS A 166 -8.60 20.12 11.71
N HIS A 167 -9.07 19.12 10.96
CA HIS A 167 -9.35 17.78 11.48
C HIS A 167 -8.21 16.78 11.29
N PHE A 168 -7.47 16.85 10.18
CA PHE A 168 -6.40 15.92 9.87
C PHE A 168 -5.30 15.83 10.95
N PRO A 169 -4.88 16.94 11.61
CA PRO A 169 -3.87 16.89 12.67
C PRO A 169 -4.25 16.06 13.91
N VAL A 170 -5.54 15.81 14.14
CA VAL A 170 -6.01 15.02 15.28
C VAL A 170 -6.29 13.56 14.93
N TYR A 171 -6.21 13.18 13.65
CA TYR A 171 -6.34 11.78 13.25
C TYR A 171 -5.20 10.92 13.81
N PRO A 172 -5.43 9.62 14.02
CA PRO A 172 -4.42 8.71 14.52
C PRO A 172 -3.23 8.64 13.55
N ASN A 173 -2.02 8.58 14.08
CA ASN A 173 -0.79 8.41 13.28
C ASN A 173 -0.54 6.91 13.08
N LEU A 174 -1.10 6.34 12.01
CA LEU A 174 -1.07 4.91 11.73
C LEU A 174 -0.78 4.63 10.26
N SER A 175 -0.03 3.56 9.99
CA SER A 175 0.03 3.00 8.65
C SER A 175 -1.26 2.22 8.34
N VAL A 176 -1.59 2.07 7.05
CA VAL A 176 -2.74 1.27 6.64
C VAL A 176 -2.57 -0.20 7.00
N GLU A 177 -1.34 -0.71 6.98
CA GLU A 177 -1.01 -2.07 7.38
C GLU A 177 -1.45 -2.33 8.82
N SER A 178 -0.89 -1.60 9.79
CA SER A 178 -1.20 -1.79 11.21
C SER A 178 -2.59 -1.29 11.61
N GLY A 179 -3.09 -0.27 10.90
CA GLY A 179 -4.40 0.31 11.16
C GLY A 179 -5.56 -0.56 10.68
N VAL A 180 -5.40 -1.23 9.56
CA VAL A 180 -6.48 -1.92 8.84
C VAL A 180 -6.06 -3.32 8.36
N LEU A 181 -5.02 -3.47 7.52
CA LEU A 181 -4.74 -4.71 6.79
C LEU A 181 -4.48 -5.91 7.71
N GLU A 182 -3.78 -5.69 8.83
CA GLU A 182 -3.48 -6.74 9.82
C GLU A 182 -4.71 -7.15 10.63
N LYS A 183 -5.72 -6.28 10.72
CA LYS A 183 -6.91 -6.50 11.55
C LYS A 183 -8.03 -7.21 10.82
N THR A 184 -8.13 -7.04 9.49
CA THR A 184 -9.24 -7.60 8.70
C THR A 184 -9.26 -9.13 8.65
N GLY A 185 -8.12 -9.80 8.81
CA GLY A 185 -7.99 -11.25 8.67
C GLY A 185 -8.23 -11.80 7.25
N ILE A 186 -8.54 -10.94 6.28
CA ILE A 186 -8.83 -11.29 4.88
C ILE A 186 -7.98 -10.54 3.89
N THR A 187 -6.70 -10.39 4.21
CA THR A 187 -5.70 -9.83 3.31
C THR A 187 -5.06 -10.95 2.48
N CYS A 188 -4.92 -10.68 1.19
CA CYS A 188 -4.19 -11.53 0.25
C CYS A 188 -2.92 -10.84 -0.22
N VAL A 189 -1.97 -11.64 -0.72
CA VAL A 189 -0.76 -11.15 -1.38
C VAL A 189 -0.62 -11.80 -2.76
N MET A 190 -0.35 -10.97 -3.77
CA MET A 190 0.04 -11.41 -5.11
C MET A 190 1.55 -11.50 -5.17
N LYS A 191 2.10 -12.69 -5.49
CA LYS A 191 3.53 -12.82 -5.78
C LYS A 191 3.84 -12.22 -7.13
N CYS A 192 4.74 -11.24 -7.16
CA CYS A 192 5.11 -10.48 -8.35
C CYS A 192 6.60 -10.63 -8.65
N ASP A 193 6.95 -10.45 -9.93
CA ASP A 193 8.31 -10.59 -10.46
C ASP A 193 8.72 -9.41 -11.39
N PHE A 194 8.05 -8.26 -11.24
CA PHE A 194 8.31 -7.08 -12.08
C PHE A 194 9.65 -6.37 -11.79
N GLY A 195 10.49 -6.91 -10.91
CA GLY A 195 11.72 -6.26 -10.45
C GLY A 195 11.41 -4.99 -9.67
N TRP A 196 11.73 -4.98 -8.37
CA TRP A 196 11.35 -3.92 -7.46
C TRP A 196 12.50 -3.56 -6.52
N ALA A 197 12.67 -2.27 -6.27
CA ALA A 197 13.55 -1.76 -5.24
C ALA A 197 12.92 -0.58 -4.51
N ASP A 198 13.08 -0.54 -3.20
CA ASP A 198 12.76 0.61 -2.36
C ASP A 198 13.94 1.59 -2.40
N LEU A 199 13.70 2.80 -2.91
CA LEU A 199 14.69 3.87 -3.01
C LEU A 199 14.74 4.76 -1.75
N GLY A 200 13.97 4.45 -0.72
CA GLY A 200 14.00 5.12 0.59
C GLY A 200 15.27 4.81 1.40
N THR A 201 16.11 3.88 0.94
CA THR A 201 17.38 3.52 1.59
C THR A 201 18.58 3.67 0.65
N TRP A 202 19.74 4.07 1.19
CA TRP A 202 20.98 4.14 0.41
C TRP A 202 21.36 2.78 -0.21
N HIS A 203 21.09 1.70 0.51
CA HIS A 203 21.34 0.36 0.00
C HIS A 203 20.41 0.01 -1.17
N GLY A 204 19.13 0.33 -1.08
CA GLY A 204 18.19 0.15 -2.18
C GLY A 204 18.57 0.95 -3.42
N ILE A 205 19.00 2.20 -3.25
CA ILE A 205 19.52 3.05 -4.34
C ILE A 205 20.77 2.41 -4.97
N TYR A 206 21.71 1.98 -4.13
CA TYR A 206 22.95 1.34 -4.60
C TYR A 206 22.67 0.07 -5.42
N GLU A 207 21.78 -0.79 -4.94
CA GLU A 207 21.43 -2.04 -5.65
C GLU A 207 20.68 -1.79 -6.96
N ALA A 208 19.84 -0.76 -7.02
CA ALA A 208 18.97 -0.49 -8.16
C ALA A 208 19.66 0.23 -9.32
N LEU A 209 20.74 0.96 -9.06
CA LEU A 209 21.40 1.80 -10.06
C LEU A 209 22.60 1.10 -10.73
N PRO A 210 22.93 1.47 -11.99
CA PRO A 210 24.10 0.97 -12.70
C PRO A 210 25.38 1.28 -11.94
N LYS A 211 26.36 0.37 -12.03
CA LYS A 211 27.67 0.50 -11.39
C LYS A 211 28.78 0.52 -12.43
N ASN A 212 29.83 1.29 -12.17
CA ASN A 212 31.03 1.25 -12.95
C ASN A 212 31.91 0.04 -12.56
N MET A 213 33.12 -0.09 -13.19
CA MET A 213 34.05 -1.18 -12.92
C MET A 213 34.62 -1.18 -11.48
N GLU A 214 34.43 -0.12 -10.73
CA GLU A 214 34.88 0.06 -9.34
C GLU A 214 33.74 -0.06 -8.36
N ASP A 215 32.57 -0.56 -8.80
CA ASP A 215 31.33 -0.69 -8.03
C ASP A 215 30.76 0.65 -7.50
N ASN A 216 31.13 1.77 -8.10
CA ASN A 216 30.50 3.05 -7.79
C ASN A 216 29.22 3.23 -8.63
N VAL A 217 28.19 3.79 -8.00
CA VAL A 217 26.98 4.25 -8.70
C VAL A 217 27.31 5.54 -9.46
N VAL A 218 27.02 5.57 -10.74
CA VAL A 218 27.31 6.67 -11.68
C VAL A 218 26.08 7.07 -12.47
#